data_b72d2e3a730bc4f1e6592371be2dd93a
#
_entry.id   b72d2e3a730bc4f1e6592371be2dd93a
#
_cell.length_a   1.000
_cell.length_b   1.000
_cell.length_c   1.000
_cell.angle_alpha   90.00
_cell.angle_beta   90.00
_cell.angle_gamma   90.00
#
_symmetry.space_group_name_H-M   'P 1'
#
loop_
_entity.id
_entity.type
_entity.pdbx_description
1 polymer ?
#
loop_
_entity_poly.entity_id
_entity_poly.type
_entity_poly.pdbx_seq_one_letter_code
_entity_poly.pdbx_strand_id
1 'polypeptide(L)'
;MATARRQLGYVSTLITETVPLMSWGTATGGIGSPVSSTISGVNYQYLTFTSTGTLTVTKAGLFDIMIIGGGAGGLSQAGSGGGGGAGGVIQYTIYLSANETITVGAGGGAGGFGGRSSIGATRVGILAMGGGPQNGTFDTGFYGASTGGGRGGAGAPTTAETFYGFNGGAGASNGAGGGGGAGGAGVTATTNNGGAGGIGVDVSLFIGGSALFKAAGGGGGGSSAGGAGGSSIGGAGGTASGTSAAANTASGGGGCPTGTAGSGGSGIVYVRWRV
;
A
#
# COMPACT_ATOMS: atom_id res chain seq x y z
N MET A 1 56.78 -36.96 -34.95
CA MET A 1 55.38 -36.63 -35.33
C MET A 1 54.95 -35.43 -34.50
N ALA A 2 54.85 -34.22 -35.13
CA ALA A 2 54.45 -33.01 -34.47
C ALA A 2 52.96 -32.81 -34.63
N THR A 3 52.21 -32.81 -33.55
CA THR A 3 50.75 -32.60 -33.54
C THR A 3 50.47 -31.11 -33.64
N ALA A 4 49.96 -30.67 -34.80
CA ALA A 4 49.52 -29.29 -35.00
C ALA A 4 48.26 -29.06 -34.15
N ARG A 5 48.35 -28.19 -33.14
CA ARG A 5 47.16 -27.64 -32.44
C ARG A 5 46.56 -26.59 -33.37
N ARG A 6 45.30 -26.82 -33.80
CA ARG A 6 44.48 -25.78 -34.44
C ARG A 6 44.13 -24.76 -33.36
N GLN A 7 44.71 -23.57 -33.47
CA GLN A 7 44.20 -22.39 -32.75
C GLN A 7 42.92 -21.96 -33.45
N LEU A 8 41.79 -22.19 -32.79
CA LEU A 8 40.54 -21.52 -33.15
C LEU A 8 40.72 -20.05 -32.83
N GLY A 9 40.98 -19.25 -33.86
CA GLY A 9 40.96 -17.80 -33.73
C GLY A 9 39.56 -17.35 -33.37
N TYR A 10 39.38 -16.90 -32.14
CA TYR A 10 38.25 -16.05 -31.78
C TYR A 10 38.41 -14.76 -32.58
N VAL A 11 37.62 -14.61 -33.62
CA VAL A 11 37.37 -13.29 -34.20
C VAL A 11 36.45 -12.60 -33.20
N SER A 12 37.03 -11.87 -32.27
CA SER A 12 36.36 -10.83 -31.52
C SER A 12 35.98 -9.75 -32.51
N THR A 13 34.83 -9.86 -33.17
CA THR A 13 34.15 -8.70 -33.66
C THR A 13 33.86 -7.85 -32.42
N LEU A 14 34.59 -6.74 -32.30
CA LEU A 14 34.20 -5.68 -31.40
C LEU A 14 32.78 -5.27 -31.82
N ILE A 15 31.77 -5.89 -31.22
CA ILE A 15 30.44 -5.32 -31.21
C ILE A 15 30.58 -4.13 -30.29
N THR A 16 30.86 -2.97 -30.86
CA THR A 16 30.62 -1.68 -30.21
C THR A 16 29.11 -1.46 -30.20
N GLU A 17 28.35 -2.40 -29.64
CA GLU A 17 27.08 -2.05 -29.13
C GLU A 17 27.38 -1.18 -27.92
N THR A 18 27.30 0.12 -28.10
CA THR A 18 27.05 1.05 -27.03
C THR A 18 25.74 0.56 -26.39
N VAL A 19 25.86 -0.28 -25.35
CA VAL A 19 24.72 -0.55 -24.46
C VAL A 19 24.23 0.83 -24.07
N PRO A 20 23.07 1.28 -24.55
CA PRO A 20 22.61 2.61 -24.21
C PRO A 20 22.54 2.65 -22.69
N LEU A 21 23.37 3.51 -22.07
CA LEU A 21 23.27 3.78 -20.65
C LEU A 21 21.79 4.08 -20.41
N MET A 22 21.11 3.20 -19.65
CA MET A 22 19.69 3.37 -19.38
C MET A 22 19.49 4.72 -18.69
N SER A 23 19.14 5.72 -19.48
CA SER A 23 18.88 7.07 -18.98
C SER A 23 17.50 7.11 -18.31
N TRP A 24 17.33 8.07 -17.43
CA TRP A 24 16.02 8.36 -16.85
C TRP A 24 15.09 8.92 -17.93
N GLY A 25 13.84 8.49 -17.86
CA GLY A 25 12.76 8.97 -18.72
C GLY A 25 12.20 10.30 -18.23
N THR A 26 11.21 10.81 -18.94
CA THR A 26 10.34 11.91 -18.48
C THR A 26 8.90 11.59 -18.85
N ALA A 27 7.96 12.06 -18.04
CA ALA A 27 6.53 11.80 -18.25
C ALA A 27 5.67 12.96 -17.78
N THR A 28 4.39 12.93 -18.20
CA THR A 28 3.31 13.81 -17.73
C THR A 28 2.11 12.96 -17.33
N GLY A 29 1.14 13.54 -16.62
CA GLY A 29 -0.08 12.87 -16.15
C GLY A 29 -0.29 13.04 -14.64
N GLY A 30 -1.27 12.33 -14.10
CA GLY A 30 -1.62 12.47 -12.68
C GLY A 30 -2.22 13.83 -12.34
N ILE A 31 -1.91 14.33 -11.15
CA ILE A 31 -2.40 15.62 -10.67
C ILE A 31 -1.37 16.71 -10.96
N GLY A 32 -1.69 17.62 -11.87
CA GLY A 32 -0.86 18.78 -12.18
C GLY A 32 0.43 18.46 -12.93
N SER A 33 1.38 19.38 -12.89
CA SER A 33 2.71 19.24 -13.49
C SER A 33 3.64 18.43 -12.59
N PRO A 34 4.74 17.86 -13.13
CA PRO A 34 5.76 17.19 -12.32
C PRO A 34 6.29 18.12 -11.22
N VAL A 35 6.39 17.59 -10.00
CA VAL A 35 6.91 18.31 -8.82
C VAL A 35 8.39 17.99 -8.67
N SER A 36 9.22 19.03 -8.50
CA SER A 36 10.66 18.86 -8.24
C SER A 36 10.94 18.58 -6.78
N SER A 37 11.89 17.70 -6.51
CA SER A 37 12.29 17.29 -5.16
C SER A 37 13.76 16.90 -5.13
N THR A 38 14.44 17.18 -4.03
CA THR A 38 15.83 16.73 -3.79
C THR A 38 15.83 15.75 -2.62
N ILE A 39 16.33 14.54 -2.84
CA ILE A 39 16.36 13.46 -1.84
C ILE A 39 17.80 12.96 -1.75
N SER A 40 18.41 13.08 -0.57
CA SER A 40 19.82 12.69 -0.34
C SER A 40 20.79 13.27 -1.38
N GLY A 41 20.59 14.53 -1.79
CA GLY A 41 21.45 15.22 -2.75
C GLY A 41 21.18 14.88 -4.23
N VAL A 42 20.19 14.02 -4.52
CA VAL A 42 19.79 13.68 -5.89
C VAL A 42 18.51 14.42 -6.24
N ASN A 43 18.48 15.06 -7.42
CA ASN A 43 17.31 15.77 -7.91
C ASN A 43 16.37 14.83 -8.65
N TYR A 44 15.09 14.93 -8.32
CA TYR A 44 14.00 14.17 -8.91
C TYR A 44 12.88 15.09 -9.37
N GLN A 45 12.12 14.60 -10.32
CA GLN A 45 10.75 15.03 -10.57
C GLN A 45 9.81 13.87 -10.33
N TYR A 46 8.61 14.15 -9.81
CA TYR A 46 7.60 13.11 -9.58
C TYR A 46 6.19 13.56 -9.95
N LEU A 47 5.37 12.58 -10.29
CA LEU A 47 3.94 12.70 -10.53
C LEU A 47 3.18 11.92 -9.46
N THR A 48 1.97 12.41 -9.13
CA THR A 48 1.06 11.75 -8.19
C THR A 48 -0.25 11.41 -8.90
N PHE A 49 -0.71 10.18 -8.75
CA PHE A 49 -2.00 9.71 -9.22
C PHE A 49 -2.89 9.37 -8.03
N THR A 50 -3.99 10.09 -7.86
CA THR A 50 -5.03 9.85 -6.84
C THR A 50 -6.31 9.26 -7.44
N SER A 51 -6.34 9.13 -8.76
CA SER A 51 -7.39 8.47 -9.55
C SER A 51 -6.75 7.74 -10.73
N THR A 52 -7.47 6.79 -11.29
CA THR A 52 -7.06 6.09 -12.52
C THR A 52 -6.87 7.10 -13.65
N GLY A 53 -5.76 6.96 -14.38
CA GLY A 53 -5.37 7.88 -15.46
C GLY A 53 -4.26 7.34 -16.32
N THR A 54 -3.76 8.15 -17.23
CA THR A 54 -2.66 7.80 -18.13
C THR A 54 -1.36 8.47 -17.68
N LEU A 55 -0.29 7.69 -17.56
CA LEU A 55 1.08 8.15 -17.53
C LEU A 55 1.54 8.31 -18.98
N THR A 56 1.71 9.54 -19.43
CA THR A 56 2.20 9.83 -20.78
C THR A 56 3.72 9.95 -20.77
N VAL A 57 4.41 8.96 -21.31
CA VAL A 57 5.86 8.94 -21.40
C VAL A 57 6.31 9.88 -22.52
N THR A 58 7.00 10.96 -22.16
CA THR A 58 7.50 11.97 -23.10
C THR A 58 8.92 11.68 -23.56
N LYS A 59 9.69 10.95 -22.76
CA LYS A 59 11.00 10.39 -23.10
C LYS A 59 11.10 8.99 -22.50
N ALA A 60 11.42 8.00 -23.32
CA ALA A 60 11.65 6.64 -22.84
C ALA A 60 12.84 6.57 -21.89
N GLY A 61 12.75 5.74 -20.85
CA GLY A 61 13.81 5.59 -19.85
C GLY A 61 13.36 4.91 -18.59
N LEU A 62 14.20 4.98 -17.55
CA LEU A 62 13.92 4.44 -16.23
C LEU A 62 12.99 5.35 -15.45
N PHE A 63 12.12 4.75 -14.66
CA PHE A 63 11.24 5.39 -13.70
C PHE A 63 11.22 4.56 -12.40
N ASP A 64 11.33 5.22 -11.26
CA ASP A 64 10.97 4.63 -9.98
C ASP A 64 9.46 4.81 -9.78
N ILE A 65 8.78 3.76 -9.38
CA ILE A 65 7.35 3.77 -9.08
C ILE A 65 7.10 3.26 -7.68
N MET A 66 6.17 3.93 -6.98
CA MET A 66 5.61 3.46 -5.72
C MET A 66 4.11 3.34 -5.89
N ILE A 67 3.59 2.14 -5.72
CA ILE A 67 2.17 1.81 -5.89
C ILE A 67 1.61 1.41 -4.54
N ILE A 68 0.50 2.02 -4.14
CA ILE A 68 -0.17 1.75 -2.88
C ILE A 68 -1.64 1.42 -3.17
N GLY A 69 -2.07 0.21 -2.80
CA GLY A 69 -3.46 -0.25 -2.93
C GLY A 69 -4.41 0.50 -2.01
N GLY A 70 -5.71 0.42 -2.22
CA GLY A 70 -6.71 1.00 -1.31
C GLY A 70 -6.76 0.27 0.03
N GLY A 71 -7.08 0.97 1.12
CA GLY A 71 -7.30 0.38 2.44
C GLY A 71 -8.68 -0.28 2.54
N ALA A 72 -8.84 -1.26 3.42
CA ALA A 72 -10.10 -1.92 3.71
C ALA A 72 -10.98 -1.08 4.64
N GLY A 73 -12.28 -1.30 4.59
CA GLY A 73 -13.21 -0.79 5.59
C GLY A 73 -13.07 -1.53 6.92
N GLY A 74 -13.38 -0.84 8.01
CA GLY A 74 -13.56 -1.47 9.32
C GLY A 74 -14.85 -2.30 9.35
N LEU A 75 -14.99 -3.15 10.35
CA LEU A 75 -16.17 -3.98 10.51
C LEU A 75 -17.09 -3.43 11.63
N SER A 76 -18.40 -3.51 11.39
CA SER A 76 -19.41 -3.32 12.41
C SER A 76 -19.96 -4.68 12.82
N GLN A 77 -19.81 -5.03 14.11
CA GLN A 77 -20.30 -6.31 14.58
C GLN A 77 -20.58 -6.29 16.07
N ALA A 78 -21.70 -6.89 16.47
CA ALA A 78 -22.10 -6.99 17.87
C ALA A 78 -20.98 -7.57 18.75
N GLY A 79 -20.65 -6.84 19.79
CA GLY A 79 -19.54 -7.13 20.67
C GLY A 79 -18.30 -6.29 20.36
N SER A 80 -17.74 -6.35 19.16
CA SER A 80 -16.72 -5.44 18.67
C SER A 80 -16.29 -5.78 17.24
N GLY A 81 -16.22 -4.80 16.36
CA GLY A 81 -15.73 -4.93 14.99
C GLY A 81 -14.28 -4.47 14.85
N GLY A 82 -13.47 -5.22 14.14
CA GLY A 82 -12.06 -4.91 13.93
C GLY A 82 -11.82 -3.73 13.00
N GLY A 83 -10.67 -3.07 13.16
CA GLY A 83 -10.20 -2.06 12.22
C GLY A 83 -9.80 -2.69 10.87
N GLY A 84 -10.03 -1.99 9.77
CA GLY A 84 -9.61 -2.41 8.43
C GLY A 84 -8.10 -2.39 8.25
N GLY A 85 -7.56 -3.30 7.45
CA GLY A 85 -6.15 -3.31 7.10
C GLY A 85 -5.83 -2.26 6.03
N ALA A 86 -4.59 -1.81 6.01
CA ALA A 86 -4.06 -0.90 4.99
C ALA A 86 -3.84 -1.57 3.64
N GLY A 87 -3.82 -0.80 2.56
CA GLY A 87 -3.35 -1.24 1.26
C GLY A 87 -1.87 -1.59 1.27
N GLY A 88 -1.49 -2.58 0.46
CA GLY A 88 -0.10 -2.96 0.28
C GLY A 88 0.69 -1.87 -0.44
N VAL A 89 1.99 -1.82 -0.16
CA VAL A 89 2.95 -0.88 -0.76
C VAL A 89 4.01 -1.65 -1.50
N ILE A 90 4.21 -1.33 -2.78
CA ILE A 90 5.30 -1.86 -3.59
C ILE A 90 6.09 -0.74 -4.22
N GLN A 91 7.40 -0.96 -4.39
CA GLN A 91 8.32 -0.04 -5.03
C GLN A 91 9.20 -0.78 -6.02
N TYR A 92 9.33 -0.23 -7.26
CA TYR A 92 10.14 -0.79 -8.35
C TYR A 92 10.80 0.33 -9.16
N THR A 93 11.90 -0.04 -9.81
CA THR A 93 12.44 0.73 -10.94
C THR A 93 12.12 -0.04 -12.23
N ILE A 94 11.55 0.64 -13.22
CA ILE A 94 11.09 0.04 -14.47
C ILE A 94 11.48 0.91 -15.65
N TYR A 95 11.80 0.29 -16.80
CA TYR A 95 11.97 0.98 -18.06
C TYR A 95 10.63 1.10 -18.77
N LEU A 96 10.27 2.34 -19.15
CA LEU A 96 9.04 2.63 -19.89
C LEU A 96 9.42 3.32 -21.21
N SER A 97 8.84 2.81 -22.31
CA SER A 97 9.02 3.35 -23.67
C SER A 97 7.71 3.80 -24.31
N ALA A 98 6.59 3.57 -23.65
CA ALA A 98 5.24 3.92 -24.11
C ALA A 98 4.38 4.38 -22.94
N ASN A 99 3.25 4.99 -23.27
CA ASN A 99 2.24 5.40 -22.28
C ASN A 99 1.70 4.18 -21.54
N GLU A 100 1.42 4.37 -20.25
CA GLU A 100 0.89 3.32 -19.38
C GLU A 100 -0.40 3.79 -18.69
N THR A 101 -1.31 2.86 -18.47
CA THR A 101 -2.47 3.11 -17.61
C THR A 101 -2.07 2.95 -16.15
N ILE A 102 -2.30 3.96 -15.34
CA ILE A 102 -2.21 3.88 -13.89
C ILE A 102 -3.62 3.60 -13.35
N THR A 103 -3.79 2.51 -12.65
CA THR A 103 -5.03 2.20 -11.92
C THR A 103 -4.83 2.53 -10.45
N VAL A 104 -5.73 3.31 -9.86
CA VAL A 104 -5.75 3.63 -8.42
C VAL A 104 -6.94 2.92 -7.79
N GLY A 105 -6.65 2.04 -6.83
CA GLY A 105 -7.64 1.25 -6.13
C GLY A 105 -8.54 2.10 -5.23
N ALA A 106 -9.84 1.86 -5.25
CA ALA A 106 -10.76 2.49 -4.31
C ALA A 106 -10.53 1.98 -2.87
N GLY A 107 -10.88 2.79 -1.88
CA GLY A 107 -11.02 2.31 -0.50
C GLY A 107 -12.23 1.38 -0.37
N GLY A 108 -12.12 0.38 0.49
CA GLY A 108 -13.22 -0.53 0.80
C GLY A 108 -14.33 0.19 1.60
N GLY A 109 -15.59 -0.05 1.27
CA GLY A 109 -16.71 0.31 2.16
C GLY A 109 -16.63 -0.45 3.49
N ALA A 110 -17.50 -0.16 4.43
CA ALA A 110 -17.58 -0.89 5.72
C ALA A 110 -17.62 -2.41 5.48
N GLY A 111 -16.71 -3.15 6.10
CA GLY A 111 -16.53 -4.60 5.92
C GLY A 111 -16.01 -5.03 4.54
N GLY A 112 -15.66 -4.10 3.66
CA GLY A 112 -15.20 -4.37 2.30
C GLY A 112 -13.69 -4.32 2.14
N PHE A 113 -13.18 -5.04 1.13
CA PHE A 113 -11.78 -5.01 0.74
C PHE A 113 -11.42 -3.70 0.03
N GLY A 114 -10.18 -3.24 0.20
CA GLY A 114 -9.61 -2.20 -0.63
C GLY A 114 -9.35 -2.68 -2.06
N GLY A 115 -9.41 -1.76 -3.01
CA GLY A 115 -9.12 -2.01 -4.42
C GLY A 115 -7.60 -2.11 -4.69
N ARG A 116 -7.25 -2.78 -5.77
CA ARG A 116 -5.86 -2.90 -6.25
C ARG A 116 -5.44 -1.64 -6.98
N SER A 117 -4.18 -1.25 -6.80
CA SER A 117 -3.52 -0.24 -7.64
C SER A 117 -2.46 -0.90 -8.52
N SER A 118 -2.28 -0.41 -9.75
CA SER A 118 -1.32 -1.00 -10.71
C SER A 118 -0.80 0.01 -11.73
N ILE A 119 0.28 -0.38 -12.42
CA ILE A 119 0.76 0.27 -13.64
C ILE A 119 0.74 -0.74 -14.80
N GLY A 120 0.16 -0.33 -15.94
CA GLY A 120 -0.02 -1.15 -17.14
C GLY A 120 -1.17 -2.14 -17.02
N ALA A 121 -2.01 -2.19 -18.05
CA ALA A 121 -3.15 -3.11 -18.11
C ALA A 121 -2.74 -4.58 -18.34
N THR A 122 -1.55 -4.82 -18.89
CA THR A 122 -1.07 -6.14 -19.36
C THR A 122 0.16 -6.65 -18.63
N ARG A 123 0.76 -5.87 -17.75
CA ARG A 123 1.95 -6.28 -16.99
C ARG A 123 1.52 -7.10 -15.77
N VAL A 124 1.61 -8.41 -15.89
CA VAL A 124 1.40 -9.33 -14.78
C VAL A 124 2.49 -9.09 -13.72
N GLY A 125 2.08 -8.66 -12.53
CA GLY A 125 2.98 -8.63 -11.36
C GLY A 125 3.36 -7.26 -10.80
N ILE A 126 3.04 -6.13 -11.42
CA ILE A 126 3.28 -4.81 -10.85
C ILE A 126 1.96 -4.22 -10.34
N LEU A 127 1.48 -4.77 -9.26
CA LEU A 127 0.25 -4.34 -8.61
C LEU A 127 0.39 -4.38 -7.09
N ALA A 128 -0.14 -3.39 -6.40
CA ALA A 128 -0.30 -3.40 -4.96
C ALA A 128 -1.72 -3.82 -4.60
N MET A 129 -1.82 -4.83 -3.75
CA MET A 129 -3.10 -5.38 -3.30
C MET A 129 -3.81 -4.40 -2.36
N GLY A 130 -5.12 -4.42 -2.35
CA GLY A 130 -5.91 -3.71 -1.36
C GLY A 130 -5.85 -4.36 0.02
N GLY A 131 -6.16 -3.58 1.07
CA GLY A 131 -6.24 -4.07 2.44
C GLY A 131 -7.41 -5.04 2.64
N GLY A 132 -7.25 -5.97 3.57
CA GLY A 132 -8.29 -6.93 3.97
C GLY A 132 -9.12 -6.40 5.15
N PRO A 133 -10.45 -6.54 5.13
CA PRO A 133 -11.29 -6.33 6.30
C PRO A 133 -11.11 -7.51 7.27
N GLN A 134 -11.56 -7.32 8.49
CA GLN A 134 -11.80 -8.46 9.36
C GLN A 134 -12.93 -9.32 8.77
N ASN A 135 -12.71 -10.61 8.60
CA ASN A 135 -13.79 -11.53 8.29
C ASN A 135 -13.69 -12.77 9.20
N GLY A 136 -14.74 -13.03 9.97
CA GLY A 136 -14.77 -14.05 11.01
C GLY A 136 -14.69 -15.49 10.53
N THR A 137 -14.56 -15.78 9.25
CA THR A 137 -14.58 -17.15 8.72
C THR A 137 -13.77 -17.40 7.44
N PHE A 138 -13.25 -16.40 6.75
CA PHE A 138 -12.49 -16.63 5.53
C PHE A 138 -11.21 -15.81 5.53
N ASP A 139 -10.19 -16.49 6.02
CA ASP A 139 -8.81 -16.05 6.08
C ASP A 139 -8.12 -16.34 4.74
N THR A 140 -8.53 -15.66 3.70
CA THR A 140 -7.73 -15.55 2.50
C THR A 140 -7.41 -14.08 2.29
N GLY A 141 -6.49 -13.58 3.12
CA GLY A 141 -5.78 -12.35 2.80
C GLY A 141 -5.21 -12.51 1.39
N PHE A 142 -5.67 -11.70 0.45
CA PHE A 142 -5.05 -11.65 -0.87
C PHE A 142 -3.61 -11.21 -0.71
N TYR A 143 -2.70 -11.89 -1.39
CA TYR A 143 -1.26 -11.64 -1.40
C TYR A 143 -0.93 -10.13 -1.41
N GLY A 144 -0.22 -9.68 -0.40
CA GLY A 144 0.44 -8.39 -0.41
C GLY A 144 -0.24 -7.22 0.32
N ALA A 145 -1.34 -7.42 1.03
CA ALA A 145 -1.98 -6.36 1.81
C ALA A 145 -1.93 -6.62 3.31
N SER A 146 -2.06 -5.55 4.12
CA SER A 146 -2.26 -5.68 5.56
C SER A 146 -3.66 -6.21 5.86
N THR A 147 -3.81 -6.95 6.96
CA THR A 147 -5.08 -7.57 7.34
C THR A 147 -5.83 -6.78 8.41
N GLY A 148 -7.14 -6.99 8.49
CA GLY A 148 -7.99 -6.42 9.53
C GLY A 148 -7.64 -6.94 10.92
N GLY A 149 -8.06 -6.19 11.95
CA GLY A 149 -7.89 -6.58 13.34
C GLY A 149 -8.84 -7.72 13.77
N GLY A 150 -8.41 -8.54 14.72
CA GLY A 150 -9.20 -9.64 15.27
C GLY A 150 -10.49 -9.15 15.94
N ARG A 151 -11.51 -9.99 15.93
CA ARG A 151 -12.81 -9.76 16.55
C ARG A 151 -12.74 -9.85 18.07
N GLY A 152 -13.66 -9.19 18.79
CA GLY A 152 -13.89 -9.42 20.20
C GLY A 152 -14.22 -10.89 20.52
N GLY A 153 -13.83 -11.36 21.68
CA GLY A 153 -13.96 -12.77 22.04
C GLY A 153 -12.75 -13.63 21.67
N ALA A 154 -11.53 -13.09 21.78
CA ALA A 154 -10.26 -13.79 21.56
C ALA A 154 -10.03 -14.28 20.11
N GLY A 155 -10.51 -13.55 19.12
CA GLY A 155 -10.19 -13.82 17.71
C GLY A 155 -8.68 -13.62 17.44
N ALA A 156 -8.06 -14.60 16.78
CA ALA A 156 -6.69 -14.45 16.31
C ALA A 156 -6.60 -13.39 15.20
N PRO A 157 -5.48 -12.66 15.07
CA PRO A 157 -5.26 -11.80 13.94
C PRO A 157 -5.19 -12.64 12.66
N THR A 158 -5.72 -12.12 11.58
CA THR A 158 -5.50 -12.70 10.27
C THR A 158 -4.04 -12.49 9.83
N THR A 159 -3.45 -13.45 9.14
CA THR A 159 -2.05 -13.36 8.70
C THR A 159 -1.93 -12.53 7.43
N ALA A 160 -1.09 -11.50 7.45
CA ALA A 160 -0.72 -10.75 6.26
C ALA A 160 0.42 -11.47 5.51
N GLU A 161 0.47 -11.29 4.21
CA GLU A 161 1.65 -11.69 3.44
C GLU A 161 2.84 -10.77 3.82
N THR A 162 3.92 -11.38 4.26
CA THR A 162 5.07 -10.74 4.95
C THR A 162 5.81 -9.68 4.14
N PHE A 163 5.58 -9.56 2.83
CA PHE A 163 6.36 -8.67 1.97
C PHE A 163 5.77 -7.26 1.79
N TYR A 164 4.46 -7.05 2.07
CA TYR A 164 3.78 -5.82 1.66
C TYR A 164 2.83 -5.23 2.69
N GLY A 165 2.78 -5.81 3.90
CA GLY A 165 1.91 -5.36 4.97
C GLY A 165 2.08 -6.18 6.24
N PHE A 166 1.38 -5.78 7.29
CA PHE A 166 1.45 -6.42 8.60
C PHE A 166 0.07 -6.92 9.06
N ASN A 167 0.12 -7.84 10.01
CA ASN A 167 -1.07 -8.40 10.64
C ASN A 167 -1.85 -7.35 11.45
N GLY A 168 -3.13 -7.50 11.49
CA GLY A 168 -3.98 -6.83 12.48
C GLY A 168 -3.71 -7.38 13.88
N GLY A 169 -4.11 -6.61 14.91
CA GLY A 169 -4.04 -7.01 16.31
C GLY A 169 -5.15 -8.01 16.66
N ALA A 170 -4.93 -8.82 17.68
CA ALA A 170 -5.93 -9.74 18.21
C ALA A 170 -7.07 -8.99 18.93
N GLY A 171 -8.26 -9.57 18.92
CA GLY A 171 -9.41 -9.11 19.71
C GLY A 171 -9.38 -9.63 21.13
N ALA A 172 -10.12 -9.00 22.01
CA ALA A 172 -10.44 -9.41 23.37
C ALA A 172 -11.97 -9.34 23.60
N SER A 173 -12.50 -9.76 24.74
CA SER A 173 -13.94 -9.98 25.00
C SER A 173 -14.90 -8.98 24.36
N ASN A 174 -14.76 -7.66 24.63
CA ASN A 174 -15.60 -6.60 24.09
C ASN A 174 -14.79 -5.52 23.36
N GLY A 175 -13.51 -5.82 23.04
CA GLY A 175 -12.63 -4.98 22.24
C GLY A 175 -12.15 -5.74 21.01
N ALA A 176 -12.09 -5.10 19.85
CA ALA A 176 -11.52 -5.63 18.63
C ALA A 176 -10.14 -5.08 18.37
N GLY A 177 -9.27 -5.88 17.77
CA GLY A 177 -7.92 -5.47 17.39
C GLY A 177 -7.93 -4.37 16.33
N GLY A 178 -6.86 -3.58 16.27
CA GLY A 178 -6.63 -2.65 15.18
C GLY A 178 -6.15 -3.39 13.93
N GLY A 179 -6.45 -2.85 12.76
CA GLY A 179 -5.95 -3.33 11.46
C GLY A 179 -4.45 -3.13 11.33
N GLY A 180 -3.78 -3.99 10.56
CA GLY A 180 -2.36 -3.82 10.23
C GLY A 180 -2.14 -2.63 9.30
N GLY A 181 -1.01 -1.95 9.44
CA GLY A 181 -0.49 -0.96 8.53
C GLY A 181 0.60 -1.52 7.62
N ALA A 182 1.03 -0.77 6.61
CA ALA A 182 2.15 -1.19 5.77
C ALA A 182 3.50 -1.00 6.46
N GLY A 183 3.58 -0.23 7.54
CA GLY A 183 4.79 0.01 8.34
C GLY A 183 4.81 -0.74 9.67
N GLY A 184 3.70 -1.35 10.11
CA GLY A 184 3.67 -2.07 11.37
C GLY A 184 2.34 -2.75 11.66
N ALA A 185 2.36 -3.72 12.57
CA ALA A 185 1.20 -4.50 12.97
C ALA A 185 0.18 -3.65 13.74
N GLY A 186 -1.07 -4.06 13.67
CA GLY A 186 -2.14 -3.53 14.51
C GLY A 186 -1.98 -3.97 15.97
N VAL A 187 -2.48 -3.18 16.90
CA VAL A 187 -2.40 -3.41 18.32
C VAL A 187 -3.54 -4.33 18.78
N THR A 188 -3.20 -5.27 19.63
CA THR A 188 -4.17 -6.14 20.29
C THR A 188 -5.12 -5.32 21.20
N ALA A 189 -6.38 -5.65 21.17
CA ALA A 189 -7.38 -5.06 22.03
C ALA A 189 -7.16 -5.44 23.50
N THR A 190 -7.66 -4.62 24.41
CA THR A 190 -7.89 -4.99 25.80
C THR A 190 -9.37 -5.31 26.01
N THR A 191 -9.75 -5.82 27.21
CA THR A 191 -11.08 -6.41 27.46
C THR A 191 -12.25 -5.62 26.89
N ASN A 192 -12.26 -4.28 27.05
CA ASN A 192 -13.33 -3.40 26.61
C ASN A 192 -12.89 -2.29 25.64
N ASN A 193 -11.59 -2.20 25.35
CA ASN A 193 -11.07 -1.14 24.48
C ASN A 193 -10.52 -1.73 23.18
N GLY A 194 -10.82 -1.07 22.07
CA GLY A 194 -10.28 -1.41 20.78
C GLY A 194 -8.78 -1.18 20.69
N GLY A 195 -8.08 -2.02 19.95
CA GLY A 195 -6.66 -1.87 19.63
C GLY A 195 -6.41 -0.78 18.59
N ALA A 196 -5.30 -0.07 18.70
CA ALA A 196 -4.92 0.93 17.70
C ALA A 196 -4.52 0.27 16.37
N GLY A 197 -4.72 0.97 15.25
CA GLY A 197 -4.23 0.58 13.94
C GLY A 197 -2.72 0.62 13.85
N GLY A 198 -2.15 -0.25 13.02
CA GLY A 198 -0.72 -0.29 12.71
C GLY A 198 -0.25 0.96 11.97
N ILE A 199 1.01 1.31 12.14
CA ILE A 199 1.61 2.49 11.48
C ILE A 199 1.69 2.31 9.96
N GLY A 200 1.62 3.43 9.24
CA GLY A 200 1.85 3.49 7.79
C GLY A 200 3.32 3.59 7.44
N VAL A 201 3.60 3.70 6.15
CA VAL A 201 4.93 4.00 5.61
C VAL A 201 5.08 5.50 5.36
N ASP A 202 6.27 6.02 5.60
CA ASP A 202 6.62 7.40 5.28
C ASP A 202 7.05 7.49 3.80
N VAL A 203 6.18 8.06 2.96
CA VAL A 203 6.44 8.21 1.54
C VAL A 203 7.36 9.41 1.23
N SER A 204 7.68 10.27 2.19
CA SER A 204 8.63 11.37 2.00
C SER A 204 10.02 10.86 1.62
N LEU A 205 10.37 9.66 2.01
CA LEU A 205 11.60 8.97 1.57
C LEU A 205 11.63 8.71 0.06
N PHE A 206 10.46 8.73 -0.60
CA PHE A 206 10.32 8.54 -2.04
C PHE A 206 10.08 9.84 -2.78
N ILE A 207 9.26 10.75 -2.25
CA ILE A 207 8.88 12.01 -2.93
C ILE A 207 9.56 13.25 -2.36
N GLY A 208 10.28 13.14 -1.25
CA GLY A 208 10.89 14.25 -0.52
C GLY A 208 9.89 15.01 0.37
N GLY A 209 10.38 16.05 1.04
CA GLY A 209 9.58 16.88 1.92
C GLY A 209 9.54 16.38 3.37
N SER A 210 8.56 16.88 4.13
CA SER A 210 8.31 16.44 5.51
C SER A 210 7.68 15.06 5.54
N ALA A 211 7.80 14.35 6.68
CA ALA A 211 7.21 13.02 6.88
C ALA A 211 5.73 13.00 6.48
N LEU A 212 5.38 12.10 5.57
CA LEU A 212 4.04 11.92 5.01
C LEU A 212 3.68 10.44 5.03
N PHE A 213 2.86 10.06 5.98
CA PHE A 213 2.46 8.67 6.12
C PHE A 213 1.32 8.29 5.18
N LYS A 214 1.37 7.05 4.66
CA LYS A 214 0.35 6.38 3.87
C LYS A 214 0.19 4.94 4.34
N ALA A 215 -0.93 4.34 4.04
CA ALA A 215 -1.20 2.93 4.28
C ALA A 215 -1.11 2.54 5.78
N ALA A 216 -1.78 3.28 6.65
CA ALA A 216 -1.92 2.93 8.07
C ALA A 216 -3.18 2.09 8.31
N GLY A 217 -3.18 1.26 9.34
CA GLY A 217 -4.32 0.46 9.77
C GLY A 217 -5.41 1.29 10.44
N GLY A 218 -6.65 0.81 10.41
CA GLY A 218 -7.77 1.38 11.17
C GLY A 218 -7.78 0.89 12.62
N GLY A 219 -8.32 1.68 13.54
CA GLY A 219 -8.53 1.30 14.95
C GLY A 219 -9.71 0.33 15.11
N GLY A 220 -9.61 -0.60 16.05
CA GLY A 220 -10.67 -1.54 16.41
C GLY A 220 -11.76 -0.88 17.25
N GLY A 221 -13.00 -1.37 17.17
CA GLY A 221 -14.10 -0.96 18.04
C GLY A 221 -13.96 -1.54 19.45
N GLY A 222 -14.59 -0.90 20.43
CA GLY A 222 -14.63 -1.38 21.81
C GLY A 222 -15.87 -0.89 22.54
N SER A 223 -16.31 -1.60 23.59
CA SER A 223 -17.46 -1.23 24.38
C SER A 223 -17.24 0.01 25.27
N SER A 224 -15.98 0.28 25.68
CA SER A 224 -15.63 1.45 26.50
C SER A 224 -14.88 2.52 25.72
N ALA A 225 -13.98 2.11 24.81
CA ALA A 225 -13.27 3.05 23.93
C ALA A 225 -12.89 2.34 22.62
N GLY A 226 -12.95 3.07 21.49
CA GLY A 226 -12.37 2.63 20.23
C GLY A 226 -10.86 2.88 20.22
N GLY A 227 -10.14 2.10 19.42
CA GLY A 227 -8.72 2.28 19.17
C GLY A 227 -8.46 3.43 18.21
N ALA A 228 -7.35 4.13 18.37
CA ALA A 228 -6.90 5.16 17.43
C ALA A 228 -6.55 4.57 16.05
N GLY A 229 -6.76 5.30 14.98
CA GLY A 229 -6.20 4.98 13.68
C GLY A 229 -4.69 5.11 13.65
N GLY A 230 -4.00 4.23 12.93
CA GLY A 230 -2.56 4.24 12.78
C GLY A 230 -2.07 5.53 12.13
N SER A 231 -0.90 6.00 12.53
CA SER A 231 -0.24 7.23 12.04
C SER A 231 -1.15 8.45 11.92
N SER A 232 -2.23 8.52 12.70
CA SER A 232 -3.26 9.57 12.66
C SER A 232 -3.95 9.75 11.30
N ILE A 233 -3.82 8.80 10.36
CA ILE A 233 -4.45 8.81 9.04
C ILE A 233 -5.41 7.63 8.81
N GLY A 234 -5.28 6.59 9.60
CA GLY A 234 -6.25 5.49 9.65
C GLY A 234 -7.56 5.97 10.33
N GLY A 235 -8.68 5.35 9.98
CA GLY A 235 -9.95 5.61 10.64
C GLY A 235 -9.91 5.14 12.10
N ALA A 236 -10.35 5.95 13.05
CA ALA A 236 -10.44 5.55 14.45
C ALA A 236 -11.63 4.60 14.68
N GLY A 237 -11.44 3.60 15.51
CA GLY A 237 -12.52 2.78 16.01
C GLY A 237 -13.45 3.57 16.97
N GLY A 238 -14.63 3.07 17.18
CA GLY A 238 -15.62 3.71 18.04
C GLY A 238 -16.32 2.77 18.97
N THR A 239 -17.10 3.33 19.92
CA THR A 239 -18.01 2.60 20.79
C THR A 239 -19.37 2.39 20.16
N ALA A 240 -19.77 3.26 19.25
CA ALA A 240 -20.99 3.19 18.44
C ALA A 240 -20.65 3.13 16.96
N SER A 241 -19.88 4.07 16.42
CA SER A 241 -19.50 4.11 15.01
C SER A 241 -18.00 4.34 14.86
N GLY A 242 -17.40 3.71 13.84
CA GLY A 242 -16.04 3.95 13.45
C GLY A 242 -15.93 5.09 12.45
N THR A 243 -14.75 5.71 12.33
CA THR A 243 -14.50 6.78 11.34
C THR A 243 -13.86 6.23 10.08
N SER A 244 -14.15 6.87 8.94
CA SER A 244 -13.48 6.54 7.68
C SER A 244 -12.07 7.09 7.65
N ALA A 245 -11.15 6.39 6.99
CA ALA A 245 -9.87 6.94 6.61
C ALA A 245 -10.05 8.00 5.50
N ALA A 246 -9.15 8.97 5.46
CA ALA A 246 -9.17 9.98 4.39
C ALA A 246 -8.84 9.34 3.02
N ALA A 247 -9.41 9.91 1.96
CA ALA A 247 -9.08 9.52 0.59
C ALA A 247 -7.57 9.68 0.30
N ASN A 248 -7.02 8.89 -0.59
CA ASN A 248 -5.61 8.93 -1.02
C ASN A 248 -4.60 8.68 0.11
N THR A 249 -5.05 8.06 1.19
CA THR A 249 -4.18 7.60 2.28
C THR A 249 -3.88 6.11 2.22
N ALA A 250 -4.67 5.34 1.47
CA ALA A 250 -4.58 3.89 1.43
C ALA A 250 -4.77 3.21 2.81
N SER A 251 -5.35 3.94 3.77
CA SER A 251 -5.44 3.52 5.17
C SER A 251 -6.74 2.78 5.44
N GLY A 252 -6.72 1.92 6.45
CA GLY A 252 -7.91 1.18 6.89
C GLY A 252 -8.92 2.06 7.62
N GLY A 253 -10.22 1.75 7.51
CA GLY A 253 -11.32 2.35 8.25
C GLY A 253 -11.46 1.80 9.67
N GLY A 254 -12.04 2.57 10.57
CA GLY A 254 -12.27 2.19 11.97
C GLY A 254 -13.42 1.22 12.13
N GLY A 255 -13.28 0.26 13.05
CA GLY A 255 -14.33 -0.68 13.44
C GLY A 255 -15.23 -0.16 14.55
N CYS A 256 -16.37 -0.82 14.79
CA CYS A 256 -17.29 -0.47 15.86
C CYS A 256 -18.16 -1.65 16.29
N PRO A 257 -18.72 -1.63 17.55
CA PRO A 257 -19.57 -2.72 18.04
C PRO A 257 -20.99 -2.72 17.49
N THR A 258 -21.56 -1.59 17.10
CA THR A 258 -23.01 -1.50 16.78
C THR A 258 -23.38 -0.70 15.55
N GLY A 259 -22.88 0.49 15.35
CA GLY A 259 -23.31 1.39 14.28
C GLY A 259 -22.62 1.16 12.93
N THR A 260 -22.22 2.21 12.26
CA THR A 260 -21.54 2.13 10.98
C THR A 260 -20.02 2.15 11.14
N ALA A 261 -19.36 1.14 10.62
CA ALA A 261 -17.91 1.15 10.55
C ALA A 261 -17.41 2.10 9.46
N GLY A 262 -16.17 2.58 9.63
CA GLY A 262 -15.54 3.48 8.67
C GLY A 262 -15.12 2.80 7.39
N SER A 263 -15.16 3.52 6.28
CA SER A 263 -14.59 3.10 5.01
C SER A 263 -13.07 3.28 5.00
N GLY A 264 -12.37 2.47 4.22
CA GLY A 264 -10.96 2.65 3.94
C GLY A 264 -10.71 3.81 2.97
N GLY A 265 -9.47 4.34 2.97
CA GLY A 265 -9.03 5.36 2.04
C GLY A 265 -8.60 4.75 0.69
N SER A 266 -8.83 5.49 -0.41
CA SER A 266 -8.33 5.07 -1.72
C SER A 266 -6.81 5.00 -1.75
N GLY A 267 -6.29 4.17 -2.66
CA GLY A 267 -4.87 4.05 -2.98
C GLY A 267 -4.27 5.31 -3.57
N ILE A 268 -2.99 5.25 -3.87
CA ILE A 268 -2.23 6.33 -4.50
C ILE A 268 -1.03 5.74 -5.24
N VAL A 269 -0.62 6.35 -6.35
CA VAL A 269 0.56 5.95 -7.10
C VAL A 269 1.47 7.16 -7.31
N TYR A 270 2.76 6.96 -7.06
CA TYR A 270 3.80 7.94 -7.36
C TYR A 270 4.73 7.39 -8.42
N VAL A 271 5.10 8.24 -9.38
CA VAL A 271 6.07 7.93 -10.43
C VAL A 271 7.13 9.02 -10.41
N ARG A 272 8.41 8.68 -10.23
CA ARG A 272 9.51 9.65 -10.22
C ARG A 272 10.63 9.25 -11.15
N TRP A 273 11.44 10.23 -11.53
CA TRP A 273 12.66 10.06 -12.31
C TRP A 273 13.71 11.08 -11.91
N ARG A 274 14.97 10.78 -12.15
CA ARG A 274 16.08 11.72 -11.89
C ARG A 274 16.17 12.78 -12.99
N VAL A 275 16.57 13.98 -12.62
CA VAL A 275 16.78 15.13 -13.51
C VAL A 275 18.19 15.70 -13.34
#